data_90b39b5f42785a7fc3758cee7f58a9b3
#
_entry.id   90b39b5f42785a7fc3758cee7f58a9b3
#
_cell.length_a   1.000
_cell.length_b   1.000
_cell.length_c   1.000
_cell.angle_alpha   90.00
_cell.angle_beta   90.00
_cell.angle_gamma   90.00
#
_symmetry.space_group_name_H-M   'P 1'
#
loop_
_entity.id
_entity.type
_entity.pdbx_description
1 polymer ?
#
loop_
_entity_poly.entity_id
_entity_poly.type
_entity_poly.pdbx_seq_one_letter_code
_entity_poly.pdbx_strand_id
1 'polypeptide(L)'
;TTSGRLVAEDLPTLAAIGVRHVINLALDDSPGGLAGEEALVAAQGMRYTHIPVPFDAPEDRHFAAFRQAFESDAEPVHVHCIMNYRVSAFFYRYNRDARSMDEAEARALMARQWEPETDAQKDAPVWAQFIARGEH
;
A
#
# COMPACT_ATOMS: atom_id res chain seq x y z
N THR A 1 -4.64 -8.69 -1.81
CA THR A 1 -5.22 -7.79 -2.80
C THR A 1 -4.79 -6.35 -2.54
N THR A 2 -4.90 -5.51 -3.53
CA THR A 2 -4.52 -4.09 -3.44
C THR A 2 -5.55 -3.23 -4.16
N SER A 3 -5.61 -1.94 -3.78
CA SER A 3 -6.46 -0.99 -4.49
C SER A 3 -6.05 0.46 -4.21
N GLY A 4 -6.70 1.40 -4.90
CA GLY A 4 -6.74 2.79 -4.51
C GLY A 4 -7.77 2.99 -3.38
N ARG A 5 -8.38 4.18 -3.33
CA ARG A 5 -9.31 4.51 -2.26
C ARG A 5 -10.46 3.51 -2.16
N LEU A 6 -10.94 3.31 -0.93
CA LEU A 6 -12.11 2.49 -0.66
C LEU A 6 -13.33 3.37 -0.39
N VAL A 7 -14.50 2.85 -0.69
CA VAL A 7 -15.78 3.40 -0.22
C VAL A 7 -16.42 2.40 0.74
N ALA A 8 -17.43 2.85 1.50
CA ALA A 8 -18.01 2.01 2.54
C ALA A 8 -18.55 0.68 1.99
N GLU A 9 -19.10 0.69 0.80
CA GLU A 9 -19.66 -0.50 0.14
C GLU A 9 -18.61 -1.56 -0.20
N ASP A 10 -17.34 -1.18 -0.28
CA ASP A 10 -16.26 -2.14 -0.59
C ASP A 10 -15.96 -3.05 0.59
N LEU A 11 -16.19 -2.60 1.83
CA LEU A 11 -15.78 -3.34 3.02
C LEU A 11 -16.51 -4.67 3.19
N PRO A 12 -17.85 -4.73 3.04
CA PRO A 12 -18.53 -6.04 3.07
C PRO A 12 -18.05 -6.97 1.96
N THR A 13 -17.71 -6.44 0.78
CA THR A 13 -17.19 -7.23 -0.34
C THR A 13 -15.83 -7.83 0.01
N LEU A 14 -14.93 -7.03 0.61
CA LEU A 14 -13.63 -7.54 1.04
C LEU A 14 -13.78 -8.64 2.09
N ALA A 15 -14.66 -8.44 3.07
CA ALA A 15 -14.93 -9.45 4.08
C ALA A 15 -15.48 -10.73 3.46
N ALA A 16 -16.36 -10.61 2.47
CA ALA A 16 -16.96 -11.76 1.79
C ALA A 16 -15.95 -12.59 1.01
N ILE A 17 -14.92 -11.97 0.45
CA ILE A 17 -13.87 -12.71 -0.27
C ILE A 17 -12.76 -13.22 0.64
N GLY A 18 -12.91 -13.07 1.95
CA GLY A 18 -12.01 -13.67 2.93
C GLY A 18 -10.94 -12.76 3.50
N VAL A 19 -10.94 -11.46 3.17
CA VAL A 19 -9.98 -10.51 3.74
C VAL A 19 -10.20 -10.40 5.25
N ARG A 20 -9.12 -10.41 6.02
CA ARG A 20 -9.16 -10.29 7.49
C ARG A 20 -8.36 -9.11 8.02
N HIS A 21 -7.55 -8.47 7.19
CA HIS A 21 -6.68 -7.37 7.60
C HIS A 21 -6.63 -6.34 6.47
N VAL A 22 -6.90 -5.08 6.79
CA VAL A 22 -6.80 -3.96 5.86
C VAL A 22 -5.65 -3.06 6.30
N ILE A 23 -4.73 -2.78 5.39
CA ILE A 23 -3.61 -1.85 5.63
C ILE A 23 -3.83 -0.62 4.74
N ASN A 24 -3.89 0.56 5.35
CA ASN A 24 -4.08 1.83 4.66
C ASN A 24 -2.78 2.64 4.71
N LEU A 25 -2.25 3.00 3.54
CA LEU A 25 -1.04 3.82 3.42
C LEU A 25 -1.34 5.29 3.16
N ALA A 26 -2.60 5.68 3.04
CA ALA A 26 -2.98 7.08 2.79
C ALA A 26 -2.98 7.88 4.09
N LEU A 27 -2.87 9.21 3.97
CA LEU A 27 -3.02 10.11 5.12
C LEU A 27 -4.50 10.22 5.51
N ASP A 28 -4.77 10.55 6.78
CA ASP A 28 -6.14 10.71 7.27
C ASP A 28 -6.90 11.80 6.52
N ASP A 29 -6.22 12.86 6.14
CA ASP A 29 -6.81 14.02 5.47
C ASP A 29 -6.68 13.94 3.95
N SER A 30 -6.32 12.79 3.39
CA SER A 30 -6.20 12.63 1.94
C SER A 30 -7.55 12.86 1.26
N PRO A 31 -7.61 13.67 0.19
CA PRO A 31 -8.84 13.80 -0.58
C PRO A 31 -9.33 12.45 -1.08
N GLY A 32 -10.62 12.18 -0.90
CA GLY A 32 -11.21 10.91 -1.29
C GLY A 32 -11.01 9.78 -0.29
N GLY A 33 -10.37 10.03 0.85
CA GLY A 33 -10.24 9.05 1.92
C GLY A 33 -11.58 8.71 2.54
N LEU A 34 -11.72 7.49 3.03
CA LEU A 34 -12.97 7.03 3.64
C LEU A 34 -13.03 7.48 5.10
N ALA A 35 -13.99 8.35 5.41
CA ALA A 35 -14.19 8.83 6.78
C ALA A 35 -14.61 7.67 7.70
N GLY A 36 -13.95 7.57 8.87
CA GLY A 36 -14.26 6.53 9.83
C GLY A 36 -13.86 5.12 9.39
N GLU A 37 -12.89 5.00 8.52
CA GLU A 37 -12.48 3.72 7.93
C GLU A 37 -12.16 2.68 9.00
N GLU A 38 -11.44 3.05 10.06
CA GLU A 38 -11.08 2.11 11.12
C GLU A 38 -12.31 1.45 11.74
N ALA A 39 -13.32 2.25 12.10
CA ALA A 39 -14.54 1.72 12.69
C ALA A 39 -15.33 0.87 11.69
N LEU A 40 -15.38 1.28 10.44
CA LEU A 40 -16.09 0.54 9.39
C LEU A 40 -15.42 -0.80 9.11
N VAL A 41 -14.10 -0.84 9.08
CA VAL A 41 -13.33 -2.08 8.90
C VAL A 41 -13.57 -3.02 10.08
N ALA A 42 -13.50 -2.51 11.30
CA ALA A 42 -13.73 -3.30 12.50
C ALA A 42 -15.16 -3.87 12.54
N ALA A 43 -16.14 -3.12 12.07
CA ALA A 43 -17.52 -3.57 12.02
C ALA A 43 -17.72 -4.78 11.08
N GLN A 44 -16.81 -4.99 10.12
CA GLN A 44 -16.84 -6.15 9.24
C GLN A 44 -16.00 -7.33 9.76
N GLY A 45 -15.48 -7.23 10.99
CA GLY A 45 -14.67 -8.29 11.59
C GLY A 45 -13.24 -8.35 11.09
N MET A 46 -12.76 -7.30 10.43
CA MET A 46 -11.39 -7.23 9.91
C MET A 46 -10.51 -6.37 10.82
N ARG A 47 -9.21 -6.69 10.88
CA ARG A 47 -8.23 -5.86 11.55
C ARG A 47 -7.87 -4.68 10.66
N TYR A 48 -7.43 -3.58 11.26
CA TYR A 48 -7.05 -2.37 10.52
C TYR A 48 -5.70 -1.87 10.99
N THR A 49 -4.79 -1.61 10.06
CA THR A 49 -3.50 -0.99 10.32
C THR A 49 -3.37 0.24 9.45
N HIS A 50 -3.13 1.39 10.06
CA HIS A 50 -2.93 2.63 9.33
C HIS A 50 -1.48 3.03 9.41
N ILE A 51 -0.83 3.14 8.25
CA ILE A 51 0.55 3.59 8.13
C ILE A 51 0.52 4.83 7.24
N PRO A 52 0.34 6.04 7.81
CA PRO A 52 0.21 7.25 7.01
C PRO A 52 1.54 7.57 6.34
N VAL A 53 1.59 7.43 5.02
CA VAL A 53 2.77 7.70 4.22
C VAL A 53 2.55 9.00 3.44
N PRO A 54 3.25 10.09 3.81
CA PRO A 54 3.14 11.33 3.03
C PRO A 54 3.61 11.10 1.60
N PHE A 55 2.83 11.57 0.64
CA PHE A 55 3.20 11.36 -0.76
C PHE A 55 4.46 12.12 -1.17
N ASP A 56 4.76 13.21 -0.47
CA ASP A 56 5.96 14.02 -0.71
C ASP A 56 7.18 13.59 0.12
N ALA A 57 7.03 12.64 1.04
CA ALA A 57 8.10 12.26 1.96
C ALA A 57 8.00 10.79 2.43
N PRO A 58 8.06 9.80 1.52
CA PRO A 58 8.13 8.40 1.94
C PRO A 58 9.49 8.12 2.58
N GLU A 59 9.49 7.36 3.68
CA GLU A 59 10.71 7.03 4.41
C GLU A 59 10.84 5.53 4.62
N ASP A 60 12.07 5.10 4.87
CA ASP A 60 12.33 3.67 5.11
C ASP A 60 11.59 3.13 6.35
N ARG A 61 11.35 3.99 7.35
CA ARG A 61 10.56 3.60 8.54
C ARG A 61 9.11 3.25 8.17
N HIS A 62 8.56 3.91 7.16
CA HIS A 62 7.21 3.58 6.65
C HIS A 62 7.21 2.20 6.02
N PHE A 63 8.23 1.89 5.25
CA PHE A 63 8.36 0.58 4.63
C PHE A 63 8.54 -0.52 5.68
N ALA A 64 9.37 -0.26 6.70
CA ALA A 64 9.58 -1.23 7.79
C ALA A 64 8.28 -1.51 8.54
N ALA A 65 7.47 -0.47 8.82
CA ALA A 65 6.18 -0.64 9.47
C ALA A 65 5.21 -1.45 8.60
N PHE A 66 5.19 -1.17 7.30
CA PHE A 66 4.38 -1.93 6.34
C PHE A 66 4.78 -3.40 6.33
N ARG A 67 6.06 -3.67 6.22
CA ARG A 67 6.57 -5.04 6.18
C ARG A 67 6.19 -5.81 7.45
N GLN A 68 6.35 -5.17 8.61
CA GLN A 68 5.99 -5.78 9.88
C GLN A 68 4.49 -6.10 9.94
N ALA A 69 3.64 -5.16 9.54
CA ALA A 69 2.20 -5.38 9.53
C ALA A 69 1.80 -6.46 8.54
N PHE A 70 2.38 -6.45 7.36
CA PHE A 70 2.07 -7.40 6.30
C PHE A 70 2.49 -8.83 6.68
N GLU A 71 3.60 -8.96 7.40
CA GLU A 71 4.14 -10.26 7.82
C GLU A 71 3.64 -10.71 9.19
N SER A 72 2.76 -9.93 9.85
CA SER A 72 2.35 -10.20 11.23
C SER A 72 1.57 -11.50 11.38
N ASP A 73 0.93 -11.99 10.33
CA ASP A 73 0.25 -13.29 10.31
C ASP A 73 0.08 -13.75 8.87
N ALA A 74 -0.56 -14.92 8.70
CA ALA A 74 -0.80 -15.52 7.38
C ALA A 74 -2.21 -15.24 6.85
N GLU A 75 -2.99 -14.36 7.49
CA GLU A 75 -4.35 -14.08 7.06
C GLU A 75 -4.37 -13.23 5.78
N PRO A 76 -5.41 -13.35 4.95
CA PRO A 76 -5.53 -12.53 3.74
C PRO A 76 -5.58 -11.04 4.06
N VAL A 77 -4.75 -10.26 3.36
CA VAL A 77 -4.59 -8.83 3.58
C VAL A 77 -5.02 -8.06 2.33
N HIS A 78 -5.67 -6.92 2.55
CA HIS A 78 -5.93 -5.93 1.50
C HIS A 78 -5.16 -4.66 1.83
N VAL A 79 -4.31 -4.19 0.92
CA VAL A 79 -3.49 -2.99 1.10
C VAL A 79 -3.99 -1.92 0.15
N HIS A 80 -4.24 -0.70 0.65
CA HIS A 80 -4.72 0.37 -0.21
C HIS A 80 -4.13 1.74 0.16
N CYS A 81 -4.29 2.68 -0.74
CA CYS A 81 -4.04 4.10 -0.54
C CYS A 81 -5.11 4.86 -1.34
N ILE A 82 -4.80 5.96 -2.00
CA ILE A 82 -5.81 6.72 -2.79
C ILE A 82 -5.77 6.33 -4.27
N MET A 83 -4.57 6.25 -4.87
CA MET A 83 -4.42 5.96 -6.30
C MET A 83 -3.70 4.63 -6.57
N ASN A 84 -3.46 3.84 -5.55
CA ASN A 84 -2.67 2.60 -5.62
C ASN A 84 -1.18 2.83 -5.94
N TYR A 85 -0.71 4.07 -5.95
CA TYR A 85 0.68 4.40 -6.27
C TYR A 85 1.63 4.03 -5.14
N ARG A 86 1.31 4.46 -3.90
CA ARG A 86 2.11 4.11 -2.71
C ARG A 86 2.15 2.60 -2.53
N VAL A 87 1.01 1.94 -2.70
CA VAL A 87 0.90 0.49 -2.59
C VAL A 87 1.81 -0.19 -3.60
N SER A 88 1.76 0.23 -4.86
CA SER A 88 2.57 -0.39 -5.92
C SER A 88 4.08 -0.24 -5.64
N ALA A 89 4.51 0.93 -5.17
CA ALA A 89 5.91 1.16 -4.82
C ALA A 89 6.36 0.33 -3.63
N PHE A 90 5.51 0.22 -2.59
CA PHE A 90 5.82 -0.59 -1.42
C PHE A 90 5.94 -2.07 -1.79
N PHE A 91 5.05 -2.59 -2.62
CA PHE A 91 5.13 -3.98 -3.07
C PHE A 91 6.30 -4.22 -4.01
N TYR A 92 6.72 -3.21 -4.79
CA TYR A 92 7.94 -3.35 -5.57
C TYR A 92 9.14 -3.64 -4.66
N ARG A 93 9.32 -2.83 -3.61
CA ARG A 93 10.40 -3.06 -2.64
C ARG A 93 10.22 -4.39 -1.91
N TYR A 94 9.01 -4.71 -1.49
CA TYR A 94 8.75 -5.95 -0.77
C TYR A 94 9.05 -7.17 -1.63
N ASN A 95 8.59 -7.17 -2.86
CA ASN A 95 8.81 -8.30 -3.77
C ASN A 95 10.30 -8.50 -4.05
N ARG A 96 11.03 -7.40 -4.27
CA ARG A 96 12.47 -7.45 -4.56
C ARG A 96 13.27 -7.86 -3.32
N ASP A 97 12.98 -7.22 -2.17
CA ASP A 97 13.84 -7.33 -0.99
C ASP A 97 13.46 -8.50 -0.08
N ALA A 98 12.18 -8.76 0.10
CA ALA A 98 11.70 -9.78 1.03
C ALA A 98 11.37 -11.10 0.35
N ARG A 99 10.84 -11.06 -0.86
CA ARG A 99 10.48 -12.27 -1.63
C ARG A 99 11.55 -12.70 -2.60
N SER A 100 12.64 -11.95 -2.70
CA SER A 100 13.74 -12.21 -3.65
C SER A 100 13.23 -12.37 -5.09
N MET A 101 12.18 -11.66 -5.43
CA MET A 101 11.64 -11.64 -6.79
C MET A 101 12.64 -10.97 -7.73
N ASP A 102 12.75 -11.48 -8.95
CA ASP A 102 13.57 -10.84 -9.97
C ASP A 102 13.16 -9.36 -10.13
N GLU A 103 14.15 -8.46 -10.20
CA GLU A 103 13.88 -7.02 -10.25
C GLU A 103 12.99 -6.66 -11.44
N ALA A 104 13.22 -7.27 -12.60
CA ALA A 104 12.42 -7.00 -13.79
C ALA A 104 10.95 -7.41 -13.59
N GLU A 105 10.69 -8.52 -12.91
CA GLU A 105 9.32 -8.94 -12.58
C GLU A 105 8.67 -7.99 -11.59
N ALA A 106 9.40 -7.61 -10.53
CA ALA A 106 8.86 -6.69 -9.53
C ALA A 106 8.52 -5.34 -10.16
N ARG A 107 9.37 -4.85 -11.06
CA ARG A 107 9.15 -3.60 -11.78
C ARG A 107 7.97 -3.69 -12.73
N ALA A 108 7.80 -4.80 -13.42
CA ALA A 108 6.68 -5.00 -14.33
C ALA A 108 5.33 -4.98 -13.58
N LEU A 109 5.31 -5.57 -12.38
CA LEU A 109 4.10 -5.54 -11.55
C LEU A 109 3.79 -4.13 -11.07
N MET A 110 4.80 -3.36 -10.63
CA MET A 110 4.62 -1.97 -10.24
C MET A 110 4.12 -1.12 -11.42
N ALA A 111 4.70 -1.31 -12.58
CA ALA A 111 4.39 -0.52 -13.76
C ALA A 111 2.94 -0.66 -14.23
N ARG A 112 2.25 -1.73 -13.85
CA ARG A 112 0.82 -1.86 -14.12
C ARG A 112 0.00 -0.77 -13.46
N GLN A 113 0.53 -0.19 -12.38
CA GLN A 113 -0.14 0.86 -11.62
C GLN A 113 0.57 2.21 -11.78
N TRP A 114 1.91 2.21 -11.78
CA TRP A 114 2.65 3.46 -11.74
C TRP A 114 4.14 3.25 -12.04
N GLU A 115 4.71 4.20 -12.78
CA GLU A 115 6.16 4.28 -13.01
C GLU A 115 6.64 5.65 -12.53
N PRO A 116 7.17 5.75 -11.29
CA PRO A 116 7.56 7.05 -10.75
C PRO A 116 8.68 7.74 -11.53
N GLU A 117 9.54 6.98 -12.20
CA GLU A 117 10.65 7.57 -12.98
C GLU A 117 10.19 8.34 -14.20
N THR A 118 9.01 8.03 -14.73
CA THR A 118 8.48 8.67 -15.94
C THR A 118 7.27 9.55 -15.68
N ASP A 119 6.77 9.58 -14.45
CA ASP A 119 5.61 10.38 -14.08
C ASP A 119 6.02 11.86 -13.95
N ALA A 120 5.20 12.74 -14.49
CA ALA A 120 5.45 14.18 -14.45
C ALA A 120 4.98 14.84 -13.14
N GLN A 121 4.38 14.07 -12.22
CA GLN A 121 3.94 14.62 -10.94
C GLN A 121 5.11 15.18 -10.13
N LYS A 122 4.82 16.24 -9.36
CA LYS A 122 5.82 16.95 -8.53
C LYS A 122 6.59 16.01 -7.61
N ASP A 123 5.91 15.06 -6.98
CA ASP A 123 6.50 14.18 -5.97
C ASP A 123 7.03 12.87 -6.51
N ALA A 124 6.87 12.61 -7.81
CA ALA A 124 7.34 11.36 -8.41
C ALA A 124 8.85 11.11 -8.25
N PRO A 125 9.74 12.13 -8.36
CA PRO A 125 11.17 11.90 -8.16
C PRO A 125 11.52 11.39 -6.77
N VAL A 126 10.80 11.81 -5.72
CA VAL A 126 11.01 11.32 -4.36
C VAL A 126 10.71 9.82 -4.30
N TRP A 127 9.68 9.38 -4.97
CA TRP A 127 9.31 7.96 -5.02
C TRP A 127 10.29 7.13 -5.86
N ALA A 128 10.81 7.71 -6.95
CA ALA A 128 11.85 7.04 -7.73
C ALA A 128 13.08 6.78 -6.86
N GLN A 129 13.47 7.73 -6.02
CA GLN A 129 14.56 7.53 -5.07
C GLN A 129 14.20 6.50 -3.99
N PHE A 130 12.96 6.54 -3.50
CA PHE A 130 12.50 5.62 -2.46
C PHE A 130 12.56 4.17 -2.92
N ILE A 131 12.09 3.88 -4.13
CA ILE A 131 12.10 2.50 -4.64
C ILE A 131 13.51 2.01 -5.00
N ALA A 132 14.44 2.94 -5.26
CA ALA A 132 15.84 2.57 -5.54
C ALA A 132 16.59 2.16 -4.28
N ARG A 133 16.12 2.55 -3.09
CA ARG A 133 16.73 2.16 -1.81
C ARG A 133 16.33 0.74 -1.44
N GLY A 134 16.98 0.20 -0.42
CA GLY A 134 16.71 -1.12 0.10
C GLY A 134 17.76 -2.13 -0.34
N GLU A 135 17.52 -3.39 0.01
CA GLU A 135 18.44 -4.49 -0.31
C GLU A 135 18.13 -5.02 -1.69
N HIS A 136 19.17 -5.23 -2.45
CA HIS A 136 19.06 -5.75 -3.81
C HIS A 136 19.65 -7.14 -3.90
#